data_7325d45eea06876c63c8dac8decadce1
#
_entry.id   7325d45eea06876c63c8dac8decadce1
#
_cell.length_a   1.000
_cell.length_b   1.000
_cell.length_c   1.000
_cell.angle_alpha   90.00
_cell.angle_beta   90.00
_cell.angle_gamma   90.00
#
_symmetry.space_group_name_H-M   'P 1'
#
loop_
_entity.id
_entity.type
_entity.pdbx_description
1 polymer ?
#
loop_
_entity_poly.entity_id
_entity_poly.type
_entity_poly.pdbx_seq_one_letter_code
_entity_poly.pdbx_strand_id
1 'polypeptide(L)'
;IKLFIMGAVYDKIETGAVKESDVSEKLEQMITVSDNAAANSLTMLLGSGDEETGRKAVETWAASIGCENVAYHRLMLAENDLQNYVTARDCAEILRQIYKKTCISEAVSEKMLQLLENQQVNDRLPLLLPEDVTVAHKTGNLSGICIADVGIVELKDRPYLISVICNDPYTDAGATSEIAELSQSVYRAFAG
;
A
#
# COMPACT_ATOMS: atom_id res chain seq x y z
N ILE A 1 -1.67 -5.63 -1.07
CA ILE A 1 -1.29 -5.92 -2.46
C ILE A 1 -1.08 -4.64 -3.28
N LYS A 2 -1.93 -3.61 -3.17
CA LYS A 2 -1.88 -2.40 -4.03
C LYS A 2 -0.56 -1.62 -3.96
N LEU A 3 0.15 -1.63 -2.84
CA LEU A 3 1.51 -1.11 -2.74
C LEU A 3 2.47 -1.80 -3.72
N PHE A 4 2.36 -3.11 -3.83
CA PHE A 4 3.22 -3.93 -4.70
C PHE A 4 2.82 -3.82 -6.18
N ILE A 5 1.52 -3.65 -6.48
CA ILE A 5 1.06 -3.31 -7.84
C ILE A 5 1.64 -1.95 -8.24
N MET A 6 1.56 -0.93 -7.38
CA MET A 6 2.13 0.40 -7.62
C MET A 6 3.62 0.31 -7.97
N GLY A 7 4.40 -0.40 -7.16
CA GLY A 7 5.82 -0.55 -7.39
C GLY A 7 6.16 -1.28 -8.70
N ALA A 8 5.48 -2.40 -8.99
CA ALA A 8 5.68 -3.13 -10.25
C ALA A 8 5.33 -2.29 -11.49
N VAL A 9 4.31 -1.42 -11.40
CA VAL A 9 3.97 -0.50 -12.49
C VAL A 9 5.03 0.58 -12.66
N TYR A 10 5.51 1.18 -11.57
CA TYR A 10 6.59 2.17 -11.64
C TYR A 10 7.91 1.57 -12.16
N ASP A 11 8.21 0.32 -11.86
CA ASP A 11 9.35 -0.39 -12.46
C ASP A 11 9.24 -0.46 -14.00
N LYS A 12 8.04 -0.74 -14.51
CA LYS A 12 7.80 -0.72 -15.96
C LYS A 12 7.84 0.68 -16.57
N ILE A 13 7.46 1.70 -15.82
CA ILE A 13 7.60 3.11 -16.25
C ILE A 13 9.08 3.48 -16.33
N GLU A 14 9.87 3.17 -15.30
CA GLU A 14 11.30 3.49 -15.22
C GLU A 14 12.11 2.82 -16.33
N THR A 15 11.74 1.58 -16.68
CA THR A 15 12.37 0.85 -17.80
C THR A 15 11.87 1.29 -19.18
N GLY A 16 10.89 2.20 -19.26
CA GLY A 16 10.30 2.68 -20.51
C GLY A 16 9.33 1.70 -21.18
N ALA A 17 8.99 0.59 -20.53
CA ALA A 17 8.04 -0.40 -21.04
C ALA A 17 6.58 0.10 -20.98
N VAL A 18 6.27 1.02 -20.09
CA VAL A 18 4.97 1.65 -19.91
C VAL A 18 5.15 3.17 -19.86
N LYS A 19 4.27 3.91 -20.55
CA LYS A 19 4.24 5.38 -20.44
C LYS A 19 3.45 5.77 -19.19
N GLU A 20 4.03 6.65 -18.38
CA GLU A 20 3.38 7.13 -17.16
C GLU A 20 2.02 7.79 -17.43
N SER A 21 1.91 8.55 -18.53
CA SER A 21 0.65 9.18 -18.95
C SER A 21 -0.51 8.21 -19.15
N ASP A 22 -0.23 6.96 -19.44
CA ASP A 22 -1.26 5.96 -19.75
C ASP A 22 -1.82 5.29 -18.49
N VAL A 23 -1.15 5.48 -17.34
CA VAL A 23 -1.45 4.77 -16.08
C VAL A 23 -1.56 5.68 -14.85
N SER A 24 -1.15 6.95 -14.92
CA SER A 24 -1.11 7.87 -13.78
C SER A 24 -2.46 8.01 -13.07
N GLU A 25 -3.55 8.17 -13.80
CA GLU A 25 -4.89 8.25 -13.22
C GLU A 25 -5.28 6.97 -12.46
N LYS A 26 -4.95 5.79 -13.03
CA LYS A 26 -5.23 4.51 -12.37
C LYS A 26 -4.37 4.30 -11.12
N LEU A 27 -3.09 4.70 -11.16
CA LEU A 27 -2.22 4.68 -9.98
C LEU A 27 -2.79 5.57 -8.86
N GLU A 28 -3.22 6.78 -9.20
CA GLU A 28 -3.85 7.70 -8.26
C GLU A 28 -5.13 7.09 -7.66
N GLN A 29 -6.08 6.66 -8.49
CA GLN A 29 -7.33 6.04 -8.02
C GLN A 29 -7.08 4.80 -7.15
N MET A 30 -6.15 3.91 -7.56
CA MET A 30 -5.81 2.71 -6.82
C MET A 30 -5.26 3.03 -5.42
N ILE A 31 -4.42 4.05 -5.29
CA ILE A 31 -3.76 4.37 -4.01
C ILE A 31 -4.64 5.29 -3.16
N THR A 32 -5.16 6.39 -3.70
CA THR A 32 -5.82 7.43 -2.90
C THR A 32 -7.23 7.07 -2.44
N VAL A 33 -8.03 6.39 -3.28
CA VAL A 33 -9.39 5.93 -2.95
C VAL A 33 -9.52 4.41 -2.94
N SER A 34 -8.40 3.70 -3.08
CA SER A 34 -8.37 2.23 -3.06
C SER A 34 -9.22 1.57 -4.15
N ASP A 35 -9.34 2.18 -5.35
CA ASP A 35 -10.14 1.65 -6.43
C ASP A 35 -9.68 0.25 -6.87
N ASN A 36 -10.63 -0.69 -6.96
CA ASN A 36 -10.36 -2.09 -7.30
C ASN A 36 -10.28 -2.31 -8.80
N ALA A 37 -11.04 -1.57 -9.61
CA ALA A 37 -11.00 -1.67 -11.06
C ALA A 37 -9.67 -1.13 -11.60
N ALA A 38 -9.17 -0.04 -11.02
CA ALA A 38 -7.84 0.50 -11.31
C ALA A 38 -6.74 -0.52 -10.99
N ALA A 39 -6.80 -1.17 -9.81
CA ALA A 39 -5.85 -2.21 -9.42
C ALA A 39 -5.84 -3.38 -10.40
N ASN A 40 -7.02 -3.87 -10.77
CA ASN A 40 -7.17 -4.96 -11.74
C ASN A 40 -6.65 -4.57 -13.13
N SER A 41 -6.98 -3.35 -13.60
CA SER A 41 -6.50 -2.84 -14.89
C SER A 41 -4.97 -2.76 -14.93
N LEU A 42 -4.33 -2.28 -13.86
CA LEU A 42 -2.87 -2.21 -13.77
C LEU A 42 -2.23 -3.61 -13.72
N THR A 43 -2.86 -4.55 -13.02
CA THR A 43 -2.39 -5.95 -13.01
C THR A 43 -2.49 -6.58 -14.40
N MET A 44 -3.61 -6.39 -15.10
CA MET A 44 -3.78 -6.87 -16.48
C MET A 44 -2.75 -6.25 -17.43
N LEU A 45 -2.43 -4.97 -17.27
CA LEU A 45 -1.39 -4.30 -18.05
C LEU A 45 -0.01 -4.94 -17.82
N LEU A 46 0.36 -5.22 -16.57
CA LEU A 46 1.62 -5.89 -16.23
C LEU A 46 1.75 -7.28 -16.88
N GLY A 47 0.63 -7.95 -17.11
CA GLY A 47 0.55 -9.26 -17.77
C GLY A 47 0.26 -9.20 -19.28
N SER A 48 0.29 -8.01 -19.91
CA SER A 48 -0.07 -7.84 -21.33
C SER A 48 -1.46 -8.41 -21.68
N GLY A 49 -2.40 -8.29 -20.73
CA GLY A 49 -3.77 -8.79 -20.85
C GLY A 49 -4.02 -10.17 -20.22
N ASP A 50 -3.00 -10.83 -19.70
CA ASP A 50 -3.12 -12.10 -18.98
C ASP A 50 -3.05 -11.89 -17.46
N GLU A 51 -4.08 -12.37 -16.74
CA GLU A 51 -4.20 -12.18 -15.29
C GLU A 51 -3.08 -12.87 -14.51
N GLU A 52 -2.80 -14.13 -14.83
CA GLU A 52 -1.82 -14.93 -14.09
C GLU A 52 -0.41 -14.34 -14.25
N THR A 53 -0.06 -13.97 -15.47
CA THR A 53 1.21 -13.31 -15.78
C THR A 53 1.32 -11.97 -15.05
N GLY A 54 0.24 -11.18 -15.00
CA GLY A 54 0.22 -9.91 -14.28
C GLY A 54 0.41 -10.08 -12.77
N ARG A 55 -0.28 -11.03 -12.15
CA ARG A 55 -0.14 -11.34 -10.72
C ARG A 55 1.29 -11.81 -10.39
N LYS A 56 1.84 -12.71 -11.21
CA LYS A 56 3.24 -13.17 -11.07
C LYS A 56 4.26 -12.05 -11.26
N ALA A 57 4.01 -11.10 -12.14
CA ALA A 57 4.89 -9.93 -12.30
C ALA A 57 4.95 -9.10 -11.01
N VAL A 58 3.81 -8.90 -10.33
CA VAL A 58 3.77 -8.22 -9.03
C VAL A 58 4.55 -8.99 -7.95
N GLU A 59 4.34 -10.31 -7.84
CA GLU A 59 5.04 -11.16 -6.88
C GLU A 59 6.55 -11.17 -7.13
N THR A 60 6.97 -11.30 -8.40
CA THR A 60 8.37 -11.30 -8.79
C THR A 60 9.04 -9.96 -8.47
N TRP A 61 8.35 -8.85 -8.75
CA TRP A 61 8.86 -7.53 -8.39
C TRP A 61 8.98 -7.37 -6.87
N ALA A 62 7.97 -7.77 -6.10
CA ALA A 62 8.01 -7.72 -4.63
C ALA A 62 9.18 -8.52 -4.07
N ALA A 63 9.41 -9.74 -4.56
CA ALA A 63 10.55 -10.56 -4.16
C ALA A 63 11.89 -9.89 -4.50
N SER A 64 12.00 -9.19 -5.63
CA SER A 64 13.24 -8.49 -6.04
C SER A 64 13.65 -7.36 -5.09
N ILE A 65 12.70 -6.80 -4.34
CA ILE A 65 12.95 -5.78 -3.31
C ILE A 65 13.01 -6.36 -1.89
N GLY A 66 13.06 -7.70 -1.75
CA GLY A 66 13.16 -8.39 -0.46
C GLY A 66 11.83 -8.64 0.26
N CYS A 67 10.69 -8.45 -0.41
CA CYS A 67 9.35 -8.75 0.10
C CYS A 67 8.89 -10.13 -0.39
N GLU A 68 9.31 -11.19 0.31
CA GLU A 68 9.17 -12.58 -0.15
C GLU A 68 7.81 -13.21 0.21
N ASN A 69 7.00 -12.56 1.06
CA ASN A 69 5.72 -13.10 1.55
C ASN A 69 4.51 -12.40 0.90
N VAL A 70 4.66 -11.96 -0.33
CA VAL A 70 3.57 -11.39 -1.12
C VAL A 70 3.00 -12.48 -2.01
N ALA A 71 1.73 -12.84 -1.80
CA ALA A 71 1.02 -13.83 -2.59
C ALA A 71 -0.23 -13.21 -3.20
N TYR A 72 -0.27 -13.13 -4.53
CA TYR A 72 -1.33 -12.48 -5.29
C TYR A 72 -2.12 -13.52 -6.09
N HIS A 73 -3.10 -14.16 -5.44
CA HIS A 73 -3.81 -15.32 -5.97
C HIS A 73 -5.02 -14.98 -6.84
N ARG A 74 -5.60 -13.79 -6.68
CA ARG A 74 -6.79 -13.36 -7.43
C ARG A 74 -6.84 -11.85 -7.63
N LEU A 75 -7.50 -11.41 -8.68
CA LEU A 75 -7.85 -10.00 -8.86
C LEU A 75 -8.77 -9.50 -7.73
N MET A 76 -8.85 -8.19 -7.56
CA MET A 76 -9.74 -7.58 -6.56
C MET A 76 -11.19 -7.93 -6.88
N LEU A 77 -11.96 -8.29 -5.86
CA LEU A 77 -13.37 -8.67 -5.96
C LEU A 77 -13.66 -9.89 -6.85
N ALA A 78 -12.69 -10.71 -7.19
CA ALA A 78 -12.95 -11.97 -7.89
C ALA A 78 -13.78 -12.91 -7.00
N GLU A 79 -14.80 -13.52 -7.59
CA GLU A 79 -15.71 -14.44 -6.90
C GLU A 79 -15.08 -15.85 -6.83
N ASN A 80 -14.15 -16.03 -5.91
CA ASN A 80 -13.54 -17.33 -5.59
C ASN A 80 -13.04 -17.35 -4.14
N ASP A 81 -12.71 -18.52 -3.61
CA ASP A 81 -12.26 -18.73 -2.23
C ASP A 81 -10.80 -18.38 -1.98
N LEU A 82 -10.06 -17.96 -3.02
CA LEU A 82 -8.66 -17.59 -2.88
C LEU A 82 -8.52 -16.24 -2.19
N GLN A 83 -7.49 -16.08 -1.37
CA GLN A 83 -7.14 -14.83 -0.72
C GLN A 83 -5.75 -14.37 -1.14
N ASN A 84 -5.58 -13.06 -1.17
CA ASN A 84 -4.28 -12.41 -1.38
C ASN A 84 -3.63 -12.19 -0.02
N TYR A 85 -2.33 -12.44 0.09
CA TYR A 85 -1.59 -12.33 1.35
C TYR A 85 -0.42 -11.38 1.22
N VAL A 86 -0.21 -10.62 2.29
CA VAL A 86 1.00 -9.84 2.54
C VAL A 86 1.29 -9.88 4.04
N THR A 87 2.53 -9.65 4.43
CA THR A 87 2.86 -9.47 5.85
C THR A 87 3.02 -7.99 6.21
N ALA A 88 2.81 -7.67 7.48
CA ALA A 88 3.10 -6.33 7.99
C ALA A 88 4.57 -5.94 7.77
N ARG A 89 5.49 -6.94 7.82
CA ARG A 89 6.91 -6.75 7.55
C ARG A 89 7.19 -6.37 6.09
N ASP A 90 6.57 -7.06 5.13
CA ASP A 90 6.77 -6.74 3.71
C ASP A 90 6.19 -5.36 3.37
N CYS A 91 5.05 -5.01 3.97
CA CYS A 91 4.49 -3.66 3.83
C CYS A 91 5.41 -2.59 4.44
N ALA A 92 5.99 -2.84 5.61
CA ALA A 92 6.96 -1.93 6.23
C ALA A 92 8.26 -1.83 5.39
N GLU A 93 8.70 -2.92 4.75
CA GLU A 93 9.91 -2.91 3.93
C GLU A 93 9.75 -2.06 2.67
N ILE A 94 8.65 -2.20 1.92
CA ILE A 94 8.42 -1.33 0.75
C ILE A 94 8.30 0.15 1.18
N LEU A 95 7.59 0.45 2.29
CA LEU A 95 7.49 1.82 2.82
C LEU A 95 8.86 2.36 3.25
N ARG A 96 9.73 1.53 3.85
CA ARG A 96 11.09 1.89 4.21
C ARG A 96 11.91 2.29 2.98
N GLN A 97 11.80 1.52 1.90
CA GLN A 97 12.52 1.82 0.66
C GLN A 97 11.98 3.10 0.00
N ILE A 98 10.66 3.31 0.00
CA ILE A 98 10.04 4.57 -0.48
C ILE A 98 10.58 5.75 0.33
N TYR A 99 10.53 5.68 1.66
CA TYR A 99 11.01 6.74 2.55
C TYR A 99 12.51 7.02 2.37
N LYS A 100 13.32 5.98 2.20
CA LYS A 100 14.77 6.10 1.97
C LYS A 100 15.14 6.50 0.55
N LYS A 101 14.15 6.66 -0.34
CA LYS A 101 14.32 6.97 -1.77
C LYS A 101 15.16 5.93 -2.53
N THR A 102 15.04 4.68 -2.11
CA THR A 102 15.75 3.54 -2.71
C THR A 102 14.83 2.54 -3.42
N CYS A 103 13.53 2.80 -3.44
CA CYS A 103 12.57 1.99 -4.16
C CYS A 103 12.62 2.37 -5.66
N ILE A 104 13.23 1.52 -6.49
CA ILE A 104 13.47 1.70 -7.93
C ILE A 104 14.47 2.86 -8.19
N SER A 105 14.02 4.12 -8.04
CA SER A 105 14.86 5.31 -8.12
C SER A 105 14.38 6.35 -7.10
N GLU A 106 15.20 7.42 -6.87
CA GLU A 106 14.81 8.53 -5.99
C GLU A 106 13.54 9.21 -6.51
N ALA A 107 13.47 9.53 -7.80
CA ALA A 107 12.31 10.18 -8.42
C ALA A 107 11.05 9.35 -8.34
N VAL A 108 11.14 8.03 -8.56
CA VAL A 108 10.01 7.11 -8.42
C VAL A 108 9.55 7.01 -6.96
N SER A 109 10.50 6.91 -6.02
CA SER A 109 10.17 6.88 -4.59
C SER A 109 9.42 8.12 -4.14
N GLU A 110 9.79 9.31 -4.62
CA GLU A 110 9.08 10.56 -4.36
C GLU A 110 7.64 10.54 -4.91
N LYS A 111 7.44 10.06 -6.14
CA LYS A 111 6.10 9.91 -6.71
C LYS A 111 5.23 8.93 -5.91
N MET A 112 5.80 7.79 -5.50
CA MET A 112 5.10 6.82 -4.67
C MET A 112 4.73 7.41 -3.32
N LEU A 113 5.62 8.17 -2.69
CA LEU A 113 5.36 8.87 -1.42
C LEU A 113 4.21 9.86 -1.57
N GLN A 114 4.24 10.71 -2.60
CA GLN A 114 3.17 11.68 -2.87
C GLN A 114 1.79 11.01 -3.06
N LEU A 115 1.73 9.86 -3.74
CA LEU A 115 0.47 9.13 -3.86
C LEU A 115 -0.04 8.64 -2.50
N LEU A 116 0.84 8.20 -1.61
CA LEU A 116 0.50 7.75 -0.27
C LEU A 116 0.08 8.90 0.65
N GLU A 117 0.69 10.07 0.53
CA GLU A 117 0.30 11.31 1.24
C GLU A 117 -1.09 11.80 0.82
N ASN A 118 -1.49 11.56 -0.43
CA ASN A 118 -2.79 11.92 -0.97
C ASN A 118 -3.90 10.90 -0.66
N GLN A 119 -3.68 9.96 0.25
CA GLN A 119 -4.71 9.01 0.70
C GLN A 119 -5.94 9.75 1.24
N GLN A 120 -7.14 9.32 0.79
CA GLN A 120 -8.40 9.97 1.17
C GLN A 120 -9.20 9.19 2.24
N VAL A 121 -8.83 7.94 2.51
CA VAL A 121 -9.47 7.12 3.55
C VAL A 121 -8.67 7.25 4.85
N ASN A 122 -9.02 8.24 5.67
CA ASN A 122 -8.25 8.67 6.85
C ASN A 122 -8.89 8.24 8.18
N ASP A 123 -9.59 7.12 8.18
CA ASP A 123 -10.35 6.62 9.33
C ASP A 123 -9.54 5.70 10.28
N ARG A 124 -8.23 5.56 10.07
CA ARG A 124 -7.34 4.66 10.84
C ARG A 124 -6.10 5.39 11.33
N LEU A 125 -4.92 5.11 10.76
CA LEU A 125 -3.64 5.68 11.23
C LEU A 125 -3.66 7.18 11.48
N PRO A 126 -4.20 8.05 10.59
CA PRO A 126 -4.21 9.49 10.83
C PRO A 126 -5.32 9.98 11.76
N LEU A 127 -6.39 9.19 11.97
CA LEU A 127 -7.65 9.66 12.58
C LEU A 127 -7.49 10.42 13.90
N LEU A 128 -6.62 9.95 14.78
CA LEU A 128 -6.42 10.50 16.13
C LEU A 128 -5.08 11.23 16.28
N LEU A 129 -4.37 11.48 15.18
CA LEU A 129 -3.15 12.28 15.18
C LEU A 129 -3.46 13.77 15.03
N PRO A 130 -2.53 14.68 15.43
CA PRO A 130 -2.68 16.10 15.15
C PRO A 130 -2.85 16.40 13.66
N GLU A 131 -3.64 17.41 13.31
CA GLU A 131 -3.96 17.75 11.92
C GLU A 131 -2.75 18.20 11.07
N ASP A 132 -1.68 18.64 11.73
CA ASP A 132 -0.43 19.07 11.09
C ASP A 132 0.57 17.91 10.87
N VAL A 133 0.20 16.69 11.23
CA VAL A 133 1.03 15.48 11.02
C VAL A 133 0.66 14.84 9.69
N THR A 134 1.59 14.85 8.75
CA THR A 134 1.43 14.12 7.49
C THR A 134 1.58 12.62 7.71
N VAL A 135 0.66 11.85 7.15
CA VAL A 135 0.71 10.39 7.13
C VAL A 135 0.61 9.91 5.69
N ALA A 136 1.69 9.41 5.16
CA ALA A 136 1.71 8.76 3.86
C ALA A 136 1.33 7.28 4.05
N HIS A 137 0.11 6.87 3.65
CA HIS A 137 -0.39 5.56 4.03
C HIS A 137 -1.26 4.87 2.98
N LYS A 138 -1.49 3.57 3.18
CA LYS A 138 -2.41 2.77 2.38
C LYS A 138 -3.27 1.88 3.27
N THR A 139 -4.56 2.09 3.19
CA THR A 139 -5.58 1.28 3.87
C THR A 139 -5.84 -0.04 3.15
N GLY A 140 -6.24 -1.07 3.90
CA GLY A 140 -6.77 -2.33 3.40
C GLY A 140 -8.08 -2.67 4.10
N ASN A 141 -9.08 -3.06 3.32
CA ASN A 141 -10.38 -3.50 3.84
C ASN A 141 -10.88 -4.71 3.06
N LEU A 142 -11.05 -5.82 3.77
CA LEU A 142 -11.76 -7.00 3.32
C LEU A 142 -12.71 -7.39 4.45
N SER A 143 -13.96 -6.92 4.34
CA SER A 143 -14.95 -6.96 5.42
C SER A 143 -15.09 -8.33 6.07
N GLY A 144 -15.02 -8.36 7.40
CA GLY A 144 -15.08 -9.57 8.22
C GLY A 144 -13.83 -10.46 8.13
N ILE A 145 -12.81 -10.11 7.33
CA ILE A 145 -11.61 -10.92 7.11
C ILE A 145 -10.35 -10.17 7.51
N CYS A 146 -10.19 -8.92 7.04
CA CYS A 146 -8.96 -8.17 7.30
C CYS A 146 -9.21 -6.66 7.23
N ILE A 147 -8.81 -5.96 8.29
CA ILE A 147 -8.71 -4.50 8.34
C ILE A 147 -7.24 -4.12 8.54
N ALA A 148 -6.73 -3.25 7.71
CA ALA A 148 -5.32 -2.89 7.77
C ALA A 148 -5.09 -1.41 7.45
N ASP A 149 -4.01 -0.86 7.97
CA ASP A 149 -3.43 0.39 7.51
C ASP A 149 -1.92 0.35 7.72
N VAL A 150 -1.18 0.79 6.72
CA VAL A 150 0.28 0.78 6.73
C VAL A 150 0.80 2.10 6.21
N GLY A 151 1.74 2.73 6.91
CA GLY A 151 2.13 4.08 6.56
C GLY A 151 3.45 4.56 7.15
N ILE A 152 3.83 5.75 6.70
CA ILE A 152 4.94 6.57 7.17
C ILE A 152 4.32 7.76 7.88
N VAL A 153 4.64 7.95 9.14
CA VAL A 153 4.23 9.14 9.92
C VAL A 153 5.39 10.13 9.94
N GLU A 154 5.17 11.29 9.37
CA GLU A 154 6.17 12.35 9.25
C GLU A 154 6.24 13.20 10.51
N LEU A 155 6.76 12.61 11.58
CA LEU A 155 7.07 13.36 12.79
C LEU A 155 8.39 14.10 12.60
N LYS A 156 8.40 15.39 12.91
CA LYS A 156 9.61 16.23 12.84
C LYS A 156 10.73 15.58 13.67
N ASP A 157 11.89 15.40 13.06
CA ASP A 157 13.11 14.81 13.65
C ASP A 157 13.04 13.30 13.98
N ARG A 158 11.85 12.68 13.99
CA ARG A 158 11.67 11.25 14.31
C ARG A 158 10.59 10.58 13.46
N PRO A 159 10.63 10.65 12.13
CA PRO A 159 9.67 9.94 11.30
C PRO A 159 9.75 8.44 11.55
N TYR A 160 8.60 7.77 11.51
CA TYR A 160 8.53 6.33 11.74
C TYR A 160 7.60 5.62 10.77
N LEU A 161 7.81 4.33 10.64
CA LEU A 161 6.94 3.44 9.88
C LEU A 161 6.03 2.69 10.84
N ILE A 162 4.78 2.56 10.45
CA ILE A 162 3.79 1.76 11.17
C ILE A 162 3.04 0.87 10.18
N SER A 163 2.93 -0.42 10.49
CA SER A 163 2.24 -1.39 9.64
C SER A 163 1.37 -2.28 10.51
N VAL A 164 0.06 -2.12 10.38
CA VAL A 164 -0.93 -2.85 11.18
C VAL A 164 -1.84 -3.64 10.26
N ILE A 165 -1.95 -4.94 10.49
CA ILE A 165 -2.85 -5.85 9.78
C ILE A 165 -3.63 -6.64 10.84
N CYS A 166 -4.92 -6.39 10.94
CA CYS A 166 -5.84 -7.10 11.82
C CYS A 166 -6.60 -8.15 11.01
N ASN A 167 -6.32 -9.42 11.25
CA ASN A 167 -7.04 -10.54 10.63
C ASN A 167 -8.17 -10.99 11.55
N ASP A 168 -9.25 -11.50 10.96
CA ASP A 168 -10.43 -12.02 11.64
C ASP A 168 -10.96 -11.05 12.72
N PRO A 169 -11.20 -9.75 12.38
CA PRO A 169 -11.66 -8.78 13.35
C PRO A 169 -13.04 -9.17 13.89
N TYR A 170 -13.26 -8.95 15.19
CA TYR A 170 -14.59 -9.14 15.77
C TYR A 170 -15.65 -8.26 15.09
N THR A 171 -15.27 -7.01 14.78
CA THR A 171 -16.02 -6.11 13.89
C THR A 171 -15.03 -5.24 13.11
N ASP A 172 -15.39 -4.88 11.87
CA ASP A 172 -14.57 -3.97 11.05
C ASP A 172 -14.40 -2.59 11.72
N ALA A 173 -15.47 -2.07 12.31
CA ALA A 173 -15.45 -0.79 13.02
C ALA A 173 -14.56 -0.83 14.26
N GLY A 174 -14.60 -1.91 15.03
CA GLY A 174 -13.72 -2.12 16.18
C GLY A 174 -12.24 -2.11 15.79
N ALA A 175 -11.87 -2.92 14.79
CA ALA A 175 -10.49 -2.98 14.30
C ALA A 175 -10.03 -1.63 13.74
N THR A 176 -10.90 -0.90 13.04
CA THR A 176 -10.61 0.46 12.54
C THR A 176 -10.27 1.41 13.68
N SER A 177 -11.08 1.41 14.76
CA SER A 177 -10.83 2.24 15.95
C SER A 177 -9.55 1.83 16.69
N GLU A 178 -9.32 0.54 16.85
CA GLU A 178 -8.11 0.02 17.51
C GLU A 178 -6.82 0.40 16.78
N ILE A 179 -6.85 0.40 15.43
CA ILE A 179 -5.71 0.86 14.62
C ILE A 179 -5.45 2.36 14.87
N ALA A 180 -6.49 3.18 14.96
CA ALA A 180 -6.35 4.62 15.24
C ALA A 180 -5.79 4.87 16.66
N GLU A 181 -6.30 4.16 17.67
CA GLU A 181 -5.83 4.27 19.05
C GLU A 181 -4.38 3.79 19.21
N LEU A 182 -4.01 2.69 18.53
CA LEU A 182 -2.64 2.22 18.47
C LEU A 182 -1.72 3.25 17.84
N SER A 183 -2.13 3.82 16.69
CA SER A 183 -1.37 4.88 16.01
C SER A 183 -1.13 6.08 16.93
N GLN A 184 -2.17 6.56 17.64
CA GLN A 184 -2.05 7.65 18.60
C GLN A 184 -1.09 7.33 19.73
N SER A 185 -1.14 6.09 20.25
CA SER A 185 -0.26 5.64 21.35
C SER A 185 1.19 5.61 20.91
N VAL A 186 1.46 5.09 19.70
CA VAL A 186 2.81 5.10 19.09
C VAL A 186 3.28 6.54 18.86
N TYR A 187 2.43 7.39 18.28
CA TYR A 187 2.75 8.81 18.06
C TYR A 187 3.19 9.50 19.36
N ARG A 188 2.43 9.35 20.43
CA ARG A 188 2.77 9.93 21.74
C ARG A 188 4.12 9.46 22.27
N ALA A 189 4.46 8.18 22.05
CA ALA A 189 5.75 7.62 22.48
C ALA A 189 6.94 8.19 21.67
N PHE A 190 6.71 8.58 20.40
CA PHE A 190 7.75 9.18 19.55
C PHE A 190 7.81 10.70 19.67
N ALA A 191 6.69 11.38 19.95
CA ALA A 191 6.60 12.84 20.07
C ALA A 191 7.06 13.40 21.43
N GLY A 192 6.99 12.57 22.51
CA GLY A 192 7.41 12.92 23.87
C GLY A 192 8.87 12.66 24.07
#